data_6e13244306069f1cbc5c6aca5d1f8bb4
#
_entry.id   6e13244306069f1cbc5c6aca5d1f8bb4
#
_cell.length_a   1.000
_cell.length_b   1.000
_cell.length_c   1.000
_cell.angle_alpha   90.00
_cell.angle_beta   90.00
_cell.angle_gamma   90.00
#
_symmetry.space_group_name_H-M   'P 1'
#
loop_
_entity.id
_entity.type
_entity.pdbx_description
1 polymer ?
#
loop_
_entity_poly.entity_id
_entity_poly.type
_entity_poly.pdbx_seq_one_letter_code
_entity_poly.pdbx_strand_id
1 'polypeptide(L)'
;MIKLVSPRLGLAIAAAMALSACVTLPPNHVKNPQDPWESWNRGVYKVNDKLDRAVALPVAKAYVRHVPGGVRASVSNFFANVTTPGVMVNDALEGKFKHAGEDLGRFLMNTLVGFGGLFDPASSAGLDRNFADFGLTLGHWGVHQGPFFELPILGPSTVRDGLGKIPDYYLRPTSYIPSDWVVGYVLWLPAAVDARAALLPLQSTLDQAFDPYAVIRDAYLSRRAYLVSDGTISPSNELVDPDADQSPAPRGPSIATPPSEAAPGAGAAPHASPPPGPAPEPPPQPPPP
;
A
#
# COMPACT_ATOMS: atom_id res chain seq x y z
N MET A 1 -4.72 -21.38 -26.90
CA MET A 1 -3.52 -21.03 -27.71
C MET A 1 -3.04 -19.66 -27.23
N ILE A 2 -1.99 -19.65 -26.45
CA ILE A 2 -1.30 -18.43 -26.01
C ILE A 2 -0.61 -17.85 -27.24
N LYS A 3 -1.24 -16.82 -27.86
CA LYS A 3 -0.53 -16.05 -28.90
C LYS A 3 0.53 -15.22 -28.19
N LEU A 4 1.75 -15.64 -28.36
CA LEU A 4 2.96 -14.98 -27.88
C LEU A 4 2.88 -13.47 -28.15
N VAL A 5 3.14 -12.70 -27.10
CA VAL A 5 3.65 -11.32 -27.17
C VAL A 5 4.56 -11.23 -28.37
N SER A 6 4.33 -10.27 -29.27
CA SER A 6 5.11 -10.22 -30.52
C SER A 6 6.59 -10.25 -30.17
N PRO A 7 7.44 -11.00 -30.87
CA PRO A 7 8.87 -11.13 -30.53
C PRO A 7 9.57 -9.77 -30.47
N ARG A 8 9.02 -8.77 -31.15
CA ARG A 8 9.50 -7.37 -31.11
C ARG A 8 9.25 -6.69 -29.75
N LEU A 9 8.10 -6.96 -29.10
CA LEU A 9 7.81 -6.43 -27.76
C LEU A 9 8.67 -7.14 -26.70
N GLY A 10 8.85 -8.45 -26.81
CA GLY A 10 9.76 -9.22 -25.96
C GLY A 10 11.20 -8.74 -26.08
N LEU A 11 11.66 -8.45 -27.30
CA LEU A 11 12.99 -7.92 -27.56
C LEU A 11 13.16 -6.48 -27.03
N ALA A 12 12.14 -5.64 -27.15
CA ALA A 12 12.16 -4.27 -26.61
C ALA A 12 12.22 -4.26 -25.09
N ILE A 13 11.47 -5.14 -24.43
CA ILE A 13 11.52 -5.30 -22.96
C ILE A 13 12.89 -5.84 -22.53
N ALA A 14 13.44 -6.85 -23.22
CA ALA A 14 14.77 -7.38 -22.95
C ALA A 14 15.88 -6.32 -23.17
N ALA A 15 15.78 -5.51 -24.22
CA ALA A 15 16.71 -4.40 -24.48
C ALA A 15 16.59 -3.29 -23.41
N ALA A 16 15.40 -2.95 -22.99
CA ALA A 16 15.17 -2.00 -21.88
C ALA A 16 15.76 -2.53 -20.56
N MET A 17 15.61 -3.83 -20.30
CA MET A 17 16.20 -4.48 -19.13
C MET A 17 17.73 -4.51 -19.19
N ALA A 18 18.33 -4.78 -20.33
CA ALA A 18 19.78 -4.78 -20.51
C ALA A 18 20.40 -3.38 -20.36
N LEU A 19 19.71 -2.34 -20.84
CA LEU A 19 20.13 -0.93 -20.67
C LEU A 19 20.01 -0.46 -19.22
N SER A 20 19.16 -1.07 -18.43
CA SER A 20 18.95 -0.73 -17.00
C SER A 20 20.10 -1.20 -16.10
N ALA A 21 20.87 -2.21 -16.52
CA ALA A 21 21.97 -2.80 -15.74
C ALA A 21 23.17 -1.88 -15.52
N CYS A 22 23.23 -0.72 -16.20
CA CYS A 22 24.38 0.21 -16.18
C CYS A 22 24.20 1.41 -15.24
N VAL A 23 23.31 1.37 -14.25
CA VAL A 23 23.18 2.46 -13.28
C VAL A 23 24.28 2.31 -12.23
N THR A 24 25.26 3.23 -12.27
CA THR A 24 26.28 3.34 -11.21
C THR A 24 25.70 4.06 -10.00
N LEU A 25 25.83 3.45 -8.83
CA LEU A 25 25.48 4.09 -7.57
C LEU A 25 26.59 5.07 -7.12
N PRO A 26 26.27 6.12 -6.35
CA PRO A 26 27.28 7.03 -5.80
C PRO A 26 28.37 6.27 -5.00
N PRO A 27 29.62 6.77 -4.99
CA PRO A 27 30.74 6.06 -4.33
C PRO A 27 30.53 5.79 -2.82
N ASN A 28 29.77 6.64 -2.15
CA ASN A 28 29.47 6.54 -0.71
C ASN A 28 28.05 6.01 -0.42
N HIS A 29 27.46 5.28 -1.36
CA HIS A 29 26.11 4.77 -1.19
C HIS A 29 26.08 3.67 -0.11
N VAL A 30 25.25 3.86 0.91
CA VAL A 30 25.00 2.85 1.94
C VAL A 30 24.05 1.80 1.33
N LYS A 31 24.51 0.55 1.26
CA LYS A 31 23.70 -0.56 0.73
C LYS A 31 22.52 -0.83 1.67
N ASN A 32 21.32 -0.88 1.11
CA ASN A 32 20.15 -1.32 1.85
C ASN A 32 20.06 -2.84 1.80
N PRO A 33 20.06 -3.55 2.96
CA PRO A 33 19.95 -5.02 3.00
C PRO A 33 18.67 -5.56 2.36
N GLN A 34 17.58 -4.79 2.39
CA GLN A 34 16.31 -5.16 1.78
C GLN A 34 16.29 -4.96 0.26
N ASP A 35 17.29 -4.25 -0.30
CA ASP A 35 17.40 -3.95 -1.72
C ASP A 35 18.79 -4.30 -2.27
N PRO A 36 19.16 -5.58 -2.29
CA PRO A 36 20.48 -6.02 -2.76
C PRO A 36 20.67 -5.79 -4.27
N TRP A 37 19.60 -5.62 -5.03
CA TRP A 37 19.60 -5.37 -6.48
C TRP A 37 19.34 -3.90 -6.84
N GLU A 38 19.65 -2.96 -5.96
CA GLU A 38 19.32 -1.55 -6.10
C GLU A 38 19.77 -0.95 -7.44
N SER A 39 20.97 -1.28 -7.92
CA SER A 39 21.48 -0.80 -9.22
C SER A 39 20.56 -1.21 -10.38
N TRP A 40 20.10 -2.45 -10.39
CA TRP A 40 19.12 -2.96 -11.34
C TRP A 40 17.76 -2.30 -11.15
N ASN A 41 17.26 -2.27 -9.92
CA ASN A 41 15.95 -1.73 -9.58
C ASN A 41 15.82 -0.25 -9.97
N ARG A 42 16.84 0.55 -9.71
CA ARG A 42 16.91 1.96 -10.16
C ARG A 42 16.88 2.10 -11.68
N GLY A 43 17.48 1.16 -12.39
CA GLY A 43 17.44 1.12 -13.85
C GLY A 43 16.03 0.86 -14.36
N VAL A 44 15.35 -0.17 -13.82
CA VAL A 44 13.96 -0.49 -14.18
C VAL A 44 13.03 0.66 -13.78
N TYR A 45 13.19 1.23 -12.59
CA TYR A 45 12.44 2.39 -12.14
C TYR A 45 12.56 3.57 -13.13
N LYS A 46 13.76 3.89 -13.61
CA LYS A 46 13.95 4.98 -14.60
C LYS A 46 13.17 4.71 -15.89
N VAL A 47 13.09 3.46 -16.33
CA VAL A 47 12.29 3.10 -17.52
C VAL A 47 10.80 3.25 -17.22
N ASN A 48 10.35 2.72 -16.07
CA ASN A 48 8.97 2.84 -15.62
C ASN A 48 8.55 4.32 -15.47
N ASP A 49 9.38 5.16 -14.82
CA ASP A 49 9.10 6.59 -14.64
C ASP A 49 9.03 7.34 -15.97
N LYS A 50 9.93 7.05 -16.91
CA LYS A 50 9.87 7.66 -18.26
C LYS A 50 8.58 7.26 -18.98
N LEU A 51 8.17 6.00 -18.90
CA LEU A 51 6.94 5.52 -19.53
C LEU A 51 5.71 6.15 -18.84
N ASP A 52 5.72 6.24 -17.51
CA ASP A 52 4.67 6.88 -16.74
C ASP A 52 4.52 8.36 -17.14
N ARG A 53 5.61 9.13 -17.11
CA ARG A 53 5.60 10.56 -17.47
C ARG A 53 5.23 10.81 -18.91
N ALA A 54 5.58 9.90 -19.82
CA ALA A 54 5.27 10.05 -21.25
C ALA A 54 3.83 9.66 -21.60
N VAL A 55 3.25 8.69 -20.90
CA VAL A 55 1.96 8.07 -21.27
C VAL A 55 0.98 8.04 -20.10
N ALA A 56 1.29 7.33 -19.01
CA ALA A 56 0.30 7.05 -17.97
C ALA A 56 -0.13 8.32 -17.23
N LEU A 57 0.81 9.20 -16.87
CA LEU A 57 0.53 10.45 -16.18
C LEU A 57 -0.34 11.41 -17.01
N PRO A 58 -0.05 11.73 -18.29
CA PRO A 58 -0.92 12.59 -19.09
C PRO A 58 -2.30 11.95 -19.32
N VAL A 59 -2.38 10.63 -19.53
CA VAL A 59 -3.67 9.93 -19.69
C VAL A 59 -4.48 10.00 -18.38
N ALA A 60 -3.87 9.75 -17.23
CA ALA A 60 -4.54 9.87 -15.94
C ALA A 60 -5.03 11.30 -15.65
N LYS A 61 -4.23 12.33 -15.97
CA LYS A 61 -4.65 13.74 -15.87
C LYS A 61 -5.82 14.05 -16.80
N ALA A 62 -5.79 13.57 -18.03
CA ALA A 62 -6.90 13.73 -18.97
C ALA A 62 -8.17 13.02 -18.49
N TYR A 63 -8.03 11.79 -17.97
CA TYR A 63 -9.13 11.04 -17.37
C TYR A 63 -9.80 11.81 -16.22
N VAL A 64 -9.02 12.33 -15.27
CA VAL A 64 -9.56 13.12 -14.15
C VAL A 64 -10.21 14.42 -14.64
N ARG A 65 -9.66 15.05 -15.66
CA ARG A 65 -10.17 16.32 -16.22
C ARG A 65 -11.48 16.16 -16.99
N HIS A 66 -11.63 15.08 -17.76
CA HIS A 66 -12.74 14.93 -18.70
C HIS A 66 -13.82 13.97 -18.22
N VAL A 67 -13.50 13.01 -17.33
CA VAL A 67 -14.47 12.04 -16.83
C VAL A 67 -15.07 12.53 -15.51
N PRO A 68 -16.41 12.69 -15.44
CA PRO A 68 -17.08 13.12 -14.20
C PRO A 68 -16.75 12.22 -13.01
N GLY A 69 -16.69 12.81 -11.80
CA GLY A 69 -16.32 12.09 -10.59
C GLY A 69 -17.16 10.86 -10.29
N GLY A 70 -18.48 10.93 -10.52
CA GLY A 70 -19.39 9.79 -10.35
C GLY A 70 -19.06 8.62 -11.28
N VAL A 71 -18.71 8.89 -12.54
CA VAL A 71 -18.31 7.84 -13.50
C VAL A 71 -16.99 7.21 -13.08
N ARG A 72 -16.02 8.01 -12.63
CA ARG A 72 -14.74 7.50 -12.10
C ARG A 72 -14.95 6.62 -10.87
N ALA A 73 -15.84 7.04 -9.95
CA ALA A 73 -16.20 6.23 -8.80
C ALA A 73 -16.83 4.89 -9.23
N SER A 74 -17.71 4.89 -10.23
CA SER A 74 -18.27 3.64 -10.76
C SER A 74 -17.23 2.72 -11.39
N VAL A 75 -16.25 3.27 -12.11
CA VAL A 75 -15.12 2.49 -12.65
C VAL A 75 -14.30 1.87 -11.53
N SER A 76 -13.92 2.66 -10.53
CA SER A 76 -13.16 2.19 -9.35
C SER A 76 -13.93 1.11 -8.58
N ASN A 77 -15.23 1.32 -8.33
CA ASN A 77 -16.09 0.36 -7.64
C ASN A 77 -16.20 -0.96 -8.40
N PHE A 78 -16.39 -0.90 -9.73
CA PHE A 78 -16.47 -2.08 -10.59
C PHE A 78 -15.19 -2.93 -10.47
N PHE A 79 -14.02 -2.34 -10.66
CA PHE A 79 -12.76 -3.09 -10.56
C PHE A 79 -12.46 -3.59 -9.15
N ALA A 80 -12.82 -2.83 -8.11
CA ALA A 80 -12.75 -3.30 -6.74
C ALA A 80 -13.67 -4.52 -6.52
N ASN A 81 -14.91 -4.48 -7.02
CA ASN A 81 -15.86 -5.59 -6.89
C ASN A 81 -15.36 -6.85 -7.63
N VAL A 82 -14.77 -6.69 -8.82
CA VAL A 82 -14.18 -7.79 -9.60
C VAL A 82 -13.01 -8.47 -8.86
N THR A 83 -12.26 -7.72 -8.05
CA THR A 83 -11.13 -8.28 -7.28
C THR A 83 -11.53 -8.87 -5.93
N THR A 84 -12.72 -8.53 -5.41
CA THR A 84 -13.19 -8.97 -4.09
C THR A 84 -13.17 -10.50 -3.89
N PRO A 85 -13.53 -11.36 -4.87
CA PRO A 85 -13.42 -12.82 -4.68
C PRO A 85 -12.01 -13.30 -4.35
N GLY A 86 -10.98 -12.68 -4.94
CA GLY A 86 -9.59 -12.97 -4.60
C GLY A 86 -9.23 -12.55 -3.17
N VAL A 87 -9.69 -11.36 -2.75
CA VAL A 87 -9.53 -10.88 -1.36
C VAL A 87 -10.18 -11.84 -0.37
N MET A 88 -11.43 -12.22 -0.59
CA MET A 88 -12.16 -13.18 0.26
C MET A 88 -11.42 -14.51 0.46
N VAL A 89 -10.85 -15.04 -0.63
CA VAL A 89 -10.10 -16.31 -0.56
C VAL A 89 -8.84 -16.12 0.26
N ASN A 90 -8.10 -15.03 0.07
CA ASN A 90 -6.89 -14.73 0.83
C ASN A 90 -7.21 -14.51 2.31
N ASP A 91 -8.24 -13.74 2.65
CA ASP A 91 -8.69 -13.56 4.04
C ASP A 91 -9.07 -14.89 4.70
N ALA A 92 -9.76 -15.77 3.98
CA ALA A 92 -10.08 -17.11 4.47
C ALA A 92 -8.82 -17.97 4.69
N LEU A 93 -7.82 -17.89 3.81
CA LEU A 93 -6.54 -18.57 3.94
C LEU A 93 -5.69 -18.03 5.10
N GLU A 94 -5.88 -16.77 5.46
CA GLU A 94 -5.27 -16.13 6.64
C GLU A 94 -6.03 -16.44 7.95
N GLY A 95 -7.19 -17.14 7.88
CA GLY A 95 -8.04 -17.42 9.03
C GLY A 95 -8.91 -16.23 9.46
N LYS A 96 -8.94 -15.15 8.67
CA LYS A 96 -9.73 -13.93 8.91
C LYS A 96 -11.16 -14.09 8.40
N PHE A 97 -11.87 -15.10 8.92
CA PHE A 97 -13.21 -15.46 8.43
C PHE A 97 -14.25 -14.35 8.56
N LYS A 98 -14.07 -13.43 9.53
CA LYS A 98 -14.93 -12.25 9.67
C LYS A 98 -14.75 -11.32 8.45
N HIS A 99 -13.53 -11.00 8.07
CA HIS A 99 -13.22 -10.17 6.89
C HIS A 99 -13.72 -10.86 5.61
N ALA A 100 -13.43 -12.16 5.45
CA ALA A 100 -13.94 -12.92 4.30
C ALA A 100 -15.48 -12.89 4.21
N GLY A 101 -16.18 -12.94 5.34
CA GLY A 101 -17.65 -12.83 5.41
C GLY A 101 -18.14 -11.41 5.07
N GLU A 102 -17.49 -10.38 5.55
CA GLU A 102 -17.77 -8.98 5.21
C GLU A 102 -17.57 -8.73 3.71
N ASP A 103 -16.47 -9.22 3.13
CA ASP A 103 -16.20 -9.10 1.70
C ASP A 103 -17.18 -9.90 0.84
N LEU A 104 -17.64 -11.07 1.31
CA LEU A 104 -18.73 -11.79 0.65
C LEU A 104 -20.01 -10.95 0.64
N GLY A 105 -20.37 -10.36 1.77
CA GLY A 105 -21.52 -9.45 1.89
C GLY A 105 -21.38 -8.26 0.93
N ARG A 106 -20.20 -7.63 0.88
CA ARG A 106 -19.88 -6.54 -0.05
C ARG A 106 -20.04 -6.98 -1.50
N PHE A 107 -19.43 -8.11 -1.86
CA PHE A 107 -19.49 -8.63 -3.23
C PHE A 107 -20.94 -8.89 -3.68
N LEU A 108 -21.73 -9.56 -2.85
CA LEU A 108 -23.13 -9.83 -3.16
C LEU A 108 -23.96 -8.54 -3.26
N MET A 109 -23.82 -7.64 -2.29
CA MET A 109 -24.56 -6.38 -2.26
C MET A 109 -24.20 -5.50 -3.46
N ASN A 110 -22.91 -5.32 -3.75
CA ASN A 110 -22.44 -4.50 -4.85
C ASN A 110 -22.76 -5.14 -6.23
N THR A 111 -22.75 -6.46 -6.31
CA THR A 111 -23.09 -7.15 -7.55
C THR A 111 -24.60 -7.12 -7.83
N LEU A 112 -25.43 -7.41 -6.82
CA LEU A 112 -26.89 -7.54 -7.01
C LEU A 112 -27.61 -6.19 -6.96
N VAL A 113 -27.30 -5.37 -5.95
CA VAL A 113 -27.94 -4.06 -5.75
C VAL A 113 -27.16 -2.94 -6.44
N GLY A 114 -25.81 -3.07 -6.48
CA GLY A 114 -24.89 -2.09 -7.06
C GLY A 114 -24.67 -2.24 -8.57
N PHE A 115 -25.54 -2.95 -9.31
CA PHE A 115 -25.44 -3.15 -10.78
C PHE A 115 -24.07 -3.70 -11.22
N GLY A 116 -23.70 -4.87 -10.69
CA GLY A 116 -22.42 -5.51 -11.03
C GLY A 116 -21.20 -4.81 -10.44
N GLY A 117 -21.39 -4.00 -9.39
CA GLY A 117 -20.31 -3.28 -8.72
C GLY A 117 -20.09 -1.85 -9.24
N LEU A 118 -20.94 -1.30 -10.11
CA LEU A 118 -20.83 0.11 -10.51
C LEU A 118 -21.15 1.06 -9.35
N PHE A 119 -22.03 0.65 -8.44
CA PHE A 119 -22.33 1.36 -7.21
C PHE A 119 -21.80 0.57 -6.00
N ASP A 120 -21.57 1.26 -4.88
CA ASP A 120 -21.08 0.66 -3.64
C ASP A 120 -22.06 0.84 -2.47
N PRO A 121 -23.25 0.20 -2.52
CA PRO A 121 -24.19 0.22 -1.42
C PRO A 121 -23.63 -0.46 -0.15
N ALA A 122 -22.66 -1.35 -0.28
CA ALA A 122 -22.04 -2.04 0.85
C ALA A 122 -21.31 -1.06 1.78
N SER A 123 -20.59 -0.07 1.25
CA SER A 123 -19.98 0.98 2.09
C SER A 123 -21.03 1.81 2.82
N SER A 124 -22.18 2.07 2.21
CA SER A 124 -23.30 2.77 2.88
C SER A 124 -23.94 1.91 3.99
N ALA A 125 -23.81 0.60 3.90
CA ALA A 125 -24.26 -0.36 4.94
C ALA A 125 -23.21 -0.59 6.06
N GLY A 126 -22.07 0.13 6.03
CA GLY A 126 -21.03 0.02 7.05
C GLY A 126 -20.09 -1.17 6.87
N LEU A 127 -20.08 -1.81 5.70
CA LEU A 127 -19.12 -2.84 5.37
C LEU A 127 -17.87 -2.17 4.77
N ASP A 128 -16.75 -2.17 5.46
CA ASP A 128 -15.49 -1.62 4.98
C ASP A 128 -14.81 -2.53 3.95
N ARG A 129 -13.92 -1.96 3.12
CA ARG A 129 -13.10 -2.73 2.17
C ARG A 129 -11.89 -3.31 2.88
N ASN A 130 -11.72 -4.61 2.80
CA ASN A 130 -10.49 -5.26 3.18
C ASN A 130 -9.51 -5.29 2.00
N PHE A 131 -8.26 -5.55 2.31
CA PHE A 131 -7.19 -5.64 1.33
C PHE A 131 -6.32 -6.85 1.64
N ALA A 132 -6.46 -7.90 0.86
CA ALA A 132 -5.66 -9.10 0.95
C ALA A 132 -5.22 -9.55 -0.44
N ASP A 133 -4.01 -10.09 -0.53
CA ASP A 133 -3.46 -10.75 -1.70
C ASP A 133 -2.60 -11.94 -1.26
N PHE A 134 -2.25 -12.83 -2.17
CA PHE A 134 -1.54 -14.04 -1.80
C PHE A 134 -0.12 -13.79 -1.26
N GLY A 135 0.50 -12.65 -1.62
CA GLY A 135 1.76 -12.22 -1.03
C GLY A 135 1.60 -11.87 0.46
N LEU A 136 0.46 -11.25 0.85
CA LEU A 136 0.12 -10.99 2.26
C LEU A 136 -0.18 -12.31 2.99
N THR A 137 -0.96 -13.19 2.38
CA THR A 137 -1.25 -14.52 2.91
C THR A 137 0.03 -15.32 3.21
N LEU A 138 0.99 -15.33 2.28
CA LEU A 138 2.30 -15.92 2.52
C LEU A 138 3.03 -15.24 3.70
N GLY A 139 2.95 -13.92 3.81
CA GLY A 139 3.51 -13.17 4.93
C GLY A 139 2.86 -13.53 6.25
N HIS A 140 1.54 -13.65 6.28
CA HIS A 140 0.78 -14.10 7.46
C HIS A 140 1.18 -15.52 7.88
N TRP A 141 1.50 -16.40 6.93
CA TRP A 141 2.04 -17.74 7.21
C TRP A 141 3.52 -17.75 7.60
N GLY A 142 4.14 -16.57 7.78
CA GLY A 142 5.53 -16.43 8.21
C GLY A 142 6.58 -16.51 7.10
N VAL A 143 6.17 -16.49 5.82
CA VAL A 143 7.13 -16.42 4.70
C VAL A 143 7.73 -15.03 4.66
N HIS A 144 9.05 -14.95 4.80
CA HIS A 144 9.80 -13.70 4.73
C HIS A 144 9.60 -13.01 3.36
N GLN A 145 9.52 -11.66 3.36
CA GLN A 145 9.24 -10.91 2.12
C GLN A 145 10.31 -11.07 1.03
N GLY A 146 11.55 -11.40 1.44
CA GLY A 146 12.69 -11.48 0.54
C GLY A 146 13.13 -10.11 0.02
N PRO A 147 14.13 -10.08 -0.89
CA PRO A 147 14.62 -8.86 -1.49
C PRO A 147 13.55 -8.08 -2.24
N PHE A 148 13.67 -6.75 -2.17
CA PHE A 148 12.92 -5.84 -3.02
C PHE A 148 13.38 -5.96 -4.48
N PHE A 149 12.45 -5.90 -5.42
CA PHE A 149 12.77 -5.72 -6.82
C PHE A 149 11.68 -4.94 -7.57
N GLU A 150 12.13 -4.18 -8.54
CA GLU A 150 11.27 -3.36 -9.39
C GLU A 150 10.88 -4.15 -10.63
N LEU A 151 9.57 -4.37 -10.83
CA LEU A 151 9.04 -5.04 -12.00
C LEU A 151 8.87 -4.05 -13.17
N PRO A 152 9.32 -4.39 -14.39
CA PRO A 152 9.01 -3.59 -15.56
C PRO A 152 7.50 -3.43 -15.73
N ILE A 153 7.04 -2.20 -15.85
CA ILE A 153 5.63 -1.78 -16.03
C ILE A 153 4.75 -2.01 -14.78
N LEU A 154 5.02 -3.04 -13.98
CA LEU A 154 4.21 -3.42 -12.83
C LEU A 154 4.63 -2.70 -11.53
N GLY A 155 5.80 -2.06 -11.52
CA GLY A 155 6.29 -1.29 -10.39
C GLY A 155 6.87 -2.11 -9.24
N PRO A 156 6.85 -1.56 -7.99
CA PRO A 156 7.52 -2.13 -6.84
C PRO A 156 6.94 -3.49 -6.42
N SER A 157 7.83 -4.39 -5.99
CA SER A 157 7.49 -5.74 -5.51
C SER A 157 8.57 -6.27 -4.58
N THR A 158 8.29 -7.41 -3.93
CA THR A 158 9.28 -8.25 -3.28
C THR A 158 9.24 -9.65 -3.89
N VAL A 159 10.22 -10.50 -3.59
CA VAL A 159 10.21 -11.88 -4.11
C VAL A 159 8.94 -12.62 -3.69
N ARG A 160 8.54 -12.51 -2.43
CA ARG A 160 7.30 -13.10 -1.92
C ARG A 160 6.07 -12.58 -2.66
N ASP A 161 5.95 -11.26 -2.77
CA ASP A 161 4.78 -10.62 -3.37
C ASP A 161 4.72 -10.87 -4.88
N GLY A 162 5.89 -10.93 -5.54
CA GLY A 162 5.98 -11.28 -6.96
C GLY A 162 5.51 -12.70 -7.25
N LEU A 163 5.89 -13.67 -6.40
CA LEU A 163 5.41 -15.05 -6.48
C LEU A 163 3.90 -15.13 -6.15
N GLY A 164 3.42 -14.33 -5.20
CA GLY A 164 2.01 -14.23 -4.84
C GLY A 164 1.11 -13.76 -5.99
N LYS A 165 1.63 -12.98 -6.93
CA LYS A 165 0.86 -12.54 -8.11
C LYS A 165 0.38 -13.70 -9.00
N ILE A 166 1.05 -14.86 -8.94
CA ILE A 166 0.68 -16.04 -9.74
C ILE A 166 -0.66 -16.65 -9.27
N PRO A 167 -0.81 -17.04 -7.98
CA PRO A 167 -2.12 -17.46 -7.48
C PRO A 167 -3.20 -16.37 -7.59
N ASP A 168 -2.86 -15.11 -7.30
CA ASP A 168 -3.81 -13.99 -7.41
C ASP A 168 -4.38 -13.85 -8.83
N TYR A 169 -3.58 -14.13 -9.85
CA TYR A 169 -4.06 -14.15 -11.22
C TYR A 169 -5.17 -15.18 -11.41
N TYR A 170 -5.02 -16.40 -10.88
CA TYR A 170 -6.04 -17.45 -10.97
C TYR A 170 -7.24 -17.21 -10.06
N LEU A 171 -7.10 -16.43 -9.00
CA LEU A 171 -8.22 -16.05 -8.12
C LEU A 171 -9.10 -14.94 -8.70
N ARG A 172 -8.68 -14.28 -9.78
CA ARG A 172 -9.49 -13.25 -10.44
C ARG A 172 -10.52 -13.87 -11.39
N PRO A 173 -11.82 -13.56 -11.25
CA PRO A 173 -12.84 -14.06 -12.17
C PRO A 173 -12.55 -13.72 -13.64
N THR A 174 -11.93 -12.57 -13.89
CA THR A 174 -11.56 -12.13 -15.24
C THR A 174 -10.57 -13.05 -15.96
N SER A 175 -9.80 -13.85 -15.22
CA SER A 175 -8.85 -14.81 -15.80
C SER A 175 -9.54 -15.98 -16.51
N TYR A 176 -10.81 -16.22 -16.22
CA TYR A 176 -11.61 -17.30 -16.79
C TYR A 176 -12.53 -16.84 -17.93
N ILE A 177 -12.58 -15.53 -18.19
CA ILE A 177 -13.30 -15.03 -19.36
C ILE A 177 -12.53 -15.46 -20.60
N PRO A 178 -13.11 -16.25 -21.55
CA PRO A 178 -12.44 -16.60 -22.79
C PRO A 178 -12.09 -15.32 -23.51
N SER A 179 -10.87 -14.86 -23.37
CA SER A 179 -10.46 -13.56 -23.88
C SER A 179 -9.81 -13.71 -25.23
N ASP A 180 -10.49 -13.22 -26.25
CA ASP A 180 -9.77 -12.52 -27.29
C ASP A 180 -8.96 -11.41 -26.63
N TRP A 181 -7.73 -11.19 -27.08
CA TRP A 181 -6.82 -10.18 -26.57
C TRP A 181 -7.50 -8.81 -26.32
N VAL A 182 -8.55 -8.47 -27.08
CA VAL A 182 -9.37 -7.26 -26.97
C VAL A 182 -10.02 -7.15 -25.58
N VAL A 183 -10.64 -8.21 -25.07
CA VAL A 183 -11.35 -8.18 -23.78
C VAL A 183 -10.35 -7.98 -22.63
N GLY A 184 -9.19 -8.60 -22.70
CA GLY A 184 -8.12 -8.40 -21.72
C GLY A 184 -7.68 -6.93 -21.64
N TYR A 185 -7.46 -6.28 -22.80
CA TYR A 185 -7.05 -4.87 -22.84
C TYR A 185 -8.18 -3.93 -22.44
N VAL A 186 -9.43 -4.19 -22.87
CA VAL A 186 -10.62 -3.38 -22.53
C VAL A 186 -10.86 -3.36 -21.02
N LEU A 187 -10.57 -4.44 -20.32
CA LEU A 187 -10.69 -4.48 -18.86
C LEU A 187 -9.45 -3.92 -18.15
N TRP A 188 -8.25 -4.22 -18.67
CA TRP A 188 -7.00 -3.81 -17.99
C TRP A 188 -6.71 -2.31 -18.11
N LEU A 189 -6.91 -1.70 -19.30
CA LEU A 189 -6.57 -0.29 -19.50
C LEU A 189 -7.35 0.67 -18.60
N PRO A 190 -8.69 0.60 -18.49
CA PRO A 190 -9.43 1.48 -17.60
C PRO A 190 -9.02 1.29 -16.12
N ALA A 191 -8.77 0.04 -15.70
CA ALA A 191 -8.30 -0.24 -14.34
C ALA A 191 -6.92 0.39 -14.07
N ALA A 192 -5.99 0.30 -15.03
CA ALA A 192 -4.67 0.88 -14.90
C ALA A 192 -4.73 2.43 -14.87
N VAL A 193 -5.55 3.03 -15.72
CA VAL A 193 -5.76 4.49 -15.76
C VAL A 193 -6.38 4.99 -14.46
N ASP A 194 -7.40 4.30 -13.95
CA ASP A 194 -8.08 4.66 -12.70
C ASP A 194 -7.12 4.52 -11.50
N ALA A 195 -6.37 3.41 -11.43
CA ALA A 195 -5.35 3.21 -10.40
C ALA A 195 -4.27 4.31 -10.45
N ARG A 196 -3.79 4.70 -11.65
CA ARG A 196 -2.82 5.79 -11.79
C ARG A 196 -3.43 7.15 -11.43
N ALA A 197 -4.70 7.38 -11.76
CA ALA A 197 -5.42 8.60 -11.40
C ALA A 197 -5.57 8.77 -9.89
N ALA A 198 -5.79 7.68 -9.16
CA ALA A 198 -5.84 7.67 -7.70
C ALA A 198 -4.52 8.11 -7.04
N LEU A 199 -3.39 7.96 -7.73
CA LEU A 199 -2.05 8.36 -7.26
C LEU A 199 -1.69 9.82 -7.62
N LEU A 200 -2.50 10.54 -8.41
CA LEU A 200 -2.19 11.94 -8.78
C LEU A 200 -1.97 12.89 -7.60
N PRO A 201 -2.70 12.79 -6.47
CA PRO A 201 -2.43 13.65 -5.31
C PRO A 201 -1.01 13.51 -4.74
N LEU A 202 -0.38 12.34 -4.89
CA LEU A 202 0.98 12.07 -4.41
C LEU A 202 2.07 12.53 -5.40
N GLN A 203 1.69 12.95 -6.63
CA GLN A 203 2.64 13.29 -7.68
C GLN A 203 3.57 14.44 -7.28
N SER A 204 3.03 15.48 -6.63
CA SER A 204 3.83 16.62 -6.18
C SER A 204 4.86 16.23 -5.12
N THR A 205 4.54 15.30 -4.24
CA THR A 205 5.47 14.79 -3.23
C THR A 205 6.61 14.02 -3.88
N LEU A 206 6.30 13.18 -4.89
CA LEU A 206 7.32 12.45 -5.63
C LEU A 206 8.20 13.37 -6.48
N ASP A 207 7.63 14.41 -7.11
CA ASP A 207 8.37 15.35 -7.93
C ASP A 207 9.32 16.24 -7.10
N GLN A 208 9.03 16.46 -5.82
CA GLN A 208 9.86 17.22 -4.88
C GLN A 208 10.85 16.33 -4.09
N ALA A 209 10.73 15.02 -4.19
CA ALA A 209 11.60 14.10 -3.46
C ALA A 209 13.03 14.15 -4.02
N PHE A 210 14.02 14.17 -3.13
CA PHE A 210 15.44 14.09 -3.51
C PHE A 210 15.76 12.76 -4.22
N ASP A 211 15.19 11.67 -3.73
CA ASP A 211 15.31 10.33 -4.30
C ASP A 211 13.93 9.67 -4.41
N PRO A 212 13.18 9.90 -5.50
CA PRO A 212 11.85 9.32 -5.69
C PRO A 212 11.83 7.79 -5.67
N TYR A 213 12.90 7.14 -6.15
CA TYR A 213 13.03 5.69 -6.10
C TYR A 213 13.01 5.17 -4.67
N ALA A 214 13.86 5.75 -3.79
CA ALA A 214 13.91 5.34 -2.39
C ALA A 214 12.56 5.57 -1.69
N VAL A 215 11.90 6.71 -1.94
CA VAL A 215 10.57 7.01 -1.38
C VAL A 215 9.54 5.94 -1.77
N ILE A 216 9.51 5.54 -3.05
CA ILE A 216 8.56 4.51 -3.53
C ILE A 216 8.88 3.14 -2.93
N ARG A 217 10.17 2.74 -2.91
CA ARG A 217 10.62 1.49 -2.31
C ARG A 217 10.22 1.42 -0.84
N ASP A 218 10.57 2.44 -0.06
CA ASP A 218 10.37 2.44 1.38
C ASP A 218 8.87 2.53 1.73
N ALA A 219 8.10 3.31 1.00
CA ALA A 219 6.64 3.36 1.15
C ALA A 219 5.99 2.01 0.82
N TYR A 220 6.47 1.30 -0.21
CA TYR A 220 5.99 -0.03 -0.55
C TYR A 220 6.28 -1.04 0.56
N LEU A 221 7.54 -1.12 0.99
CA LEU A 221 7.97 -2.06 2.03
C LEU A 221 7.23 -1.81 3.35
N SER A 222 7.15 -0.56 3.79
CA SER A 222 6.45 -0.18 5.01
C SER A 222 4.95 -0.50 4.95
N ARG A 223 4.30 -0.24 3.79
CA ARG A 223 2.90 -0.61 3.61
C ARG A 223 2.69 -2.12 3.68
N ARG A 224 3.59 -2.91 3.06
CA ARG A 224 3.49 -4.38 3.09
C ARG A 224 3.67 -4.93 4.51
N ALA A 225 4.63 -4.40 5.27
CA ALA A 225 4.81 -4.78 6.67
C ALA A 225 3.60 -4.43 7.52
N TYR A 226 3.06 -3.22 7.38
CA TYR A 226 1.83 -2.80 8.05
C TYR A 226 0.66 -3.76 7.77
N LEU A 227 0.46 -4.15 6.51
CA LEU A 227 -0.63 -5.04 6.12
C LEU A 227 -0.44 -6.49 6.62
N VAL A 228 0.79 -7.02 6.59
CA VAL A 228 1.10 -8.36 7.12
C VAL A 228 0.90 -8.43 8.64
N SER A 229 1.16 -7.32 9.34
CA SER A 229 1.02 -7.23 10.80
C SER A 229 -0.38 -6.83 11.27
N ASP A 230 -1.37 -6.78 10.38
CA ASP A 230 -2.73 -6.30 10.68
C ASP A 230 -2.75 -4.92 11.36
N GLY A 231 -1.87 -4.02 10.89
CA GLY A 231 -1.79 -2.66 11.39
C GLY A 231 -1.04 -2.49 12.72
N THR A 232 -0.45 -3.54 13.28
CA THR A 232 0.26 -3.45 14.58
C THR A 232 1.67 -2.86 14.45
N ILE A 233 2.32 -3.00 13.30
CA ILE A 233 3.64 -2.40 13.03
C ILE A 233 3.42 -1.04 12.37
N SER A 234 3.83 0.04 13.08
CA SER A 234 3.83 1.37 12.47
C SER A 234 4.92 1.47 11.40
N PRO A 235 4.66 2.10 10.24
CA PRO A 235 5.65 2.26 9.17
C PRO A 235 6.98 2.89 9.62
N SER A 236 6.97 3.65 10.72
CA SER A 236 8.17 4.28 11.29
C SER A 236 9.09 3.31 12.06
N ASN A 237 8.59 2.15 12.48
CA ASN A 237 9.37 1.22 13.33
C ASN A 237 10.17 0.19 12.51
N GLU A 238 9.85 -0.02 11.23
CA GLU A 238 10.56 -1.02 10.39
C GLU A 238 11.84 -0.46 9.73
N LEU A 239 12.01 0.86 9.76
CA LEU A 239 13.26 1.51 9.34
C LEU A 239 14.34 1.49 10.44
N VAL A 240 13.97 1.05 11.65
CA VAL A 240 14.91 0.80 12.73
C VAL A 240 15.30 -0.68 12.65
N ASP A 241 16.58 -0.93 12.44
CA ASP A 241 17.22 -2.24 12.37
C ASP A 241 16.66 -3.18 13.45
N PRO A 242 16.03 -4.32 13.12
CA PRO A 242 15.53 -5.26 14.11
C PRO A 242 16.63 -5.83 15.02
N ASP A 243 17.91 -5.73 14.62
CA ASP A 243 19.07 -6.13 15.42
C ASP A 243 19.61 -5.00 16.33
N ALA A 244 19.14 -3.76 16.18
CA ALA A 244 19.60 -2.63 17.01
C ALA A 244 19.13 -2.72 18.48
N ASP A 245 18.09 -3.50 18.76
CA ASP A 245 17.56 -3.67 20.14
C ASP A 245 18.29 -4.78 20.94
N GLN A 246 19.29 -5.46 20.36
CA GLN A 246 20.13 -6.43 21.08
C GLN A 246 21.45 -5.84 21.61
N SER A 247 21.71 -4.57 21.37
CA SER A 247 22.82 -3.90 22.07
C SER A 247 22.39 -3.63 23.52
N PRO A 248 23.13 -4.15 24.53
CA PRO A 248 22.82 -3.87 25.92
C PRO A 248 22.92 -2.35 26.14
N ALA A 249 21.82 -1.76 26.59
CA ALA A 249 21.76 -0.35 26.95
C ALA A 249 23.00 0.02 27.81
N PRO A 250 23.70 1.13 27.52
CA PRO A 250 24.78 1.57 28.34
C PRO A 250 24.25 1.76 29.75
N ARG A 251 24.77 0.99 30.70
CA ARG A 251 24.47 1.13 32.13
C ARG A 251 24.89 2.53 32.53
N GLY A 252 23.91 3.41 32.68
CA GLY A 252 24.11 4.72 33.30
C GLY A 252 24.74 4.55 34.69
N PRO A 253 25.51 5.53 35.18
CA PRO A 253 26.17 5.43 36.48
C PRO A 253 25.13 5.18 37.56
N SER A 254 25.32 4.08 38.29
CA SER A 254 24.53 3.70 39.47
C SER A 254 24.62 4.83 40.49
N ILE A 255 23.53 5.59 40.65
CA ILE A 255 23.39 6.51 41.77
C ILE A 255 23.09 5.65 43.00
N ALA A 256 24.09 5.56 43.89
CA ALA A 256 23.97 4.89 45.18
C ALA A 256 22.84 5.54 46.00
N THR A 257 21.84 4.76 46.38
CA THR A 257 20.78 5.15 47.31
C THR A 257 21.38 5.36 48.72
N PRO A 258 21.16 6.49 49.38
CA PRO A 258 21.51 6.63 50.80
C PRO A 258 20.54 5.82 51.67
N PRO A 259 20.97 5.36 52.87
CA PRO A 259 20.22 4.45 53.73
C PRO A 259 18.98 5.12 54.33
N SER A 260 17.90 4.35 54.40
CA SER A 260 16.63 4.65 55.04
C SER A 260 16.79 4.89 56.53
N GLU A 261 16.36 6.05 57.00
CA GLU A 261 16.13 6.31 58.43
C GLU A 261 14.62 6.27 58.73
N ALA A 262 14.26 5.62 59.79
CA ALA A 262 12.92 5.17 60.15
C ALA A 262 12.00 6.28 60.66
N ALA A 263 10.71 6.02 60.53
CA ALA A 263 9.49 6.76 60.87
C ALA A 263 9.45 7.33 62.31
N PRO A 264 8.48 8.16 62.76
CA PRO A 264 7.05 7.82 62.72
C PRO A 264 6.01 8.99 62.57
N GLY A 265 4.81 8.62 62.13
CA GLY A 265 3.60 9.12 62.80
C GLY A 265 2.77 10.26 62.14
N ALA A 266 1.58 9.88 61.73
CA ALA A 266 0.28 10.58 61.88
C ALA A 266 -0.04 11.84 61.03
N GLY A 267 -1.19 11.81 60.38
CA GLY A 267 -1.95 13.02 60.08
C GLY A 267 -2.66 13.00 58.71
N ALA A 268 -3.89 12.55 58.70
CA ALA A 268 -4.80 12.74 57.56
C ALA A 268 -5.20 14.22 57.40
N ALA A 269 -5.26 14.73 56.18
CA ALA A 269 -6.02 15.93 55.83
C ALA A 269 -6.31 15.93 54.31
N PRO A 270 -7.35 16.64 53.84
CA PRO A 270 -8.27 16.15 52.81
C PRO A 270 -7.98 16.66 51.41
N HIS A 271 -8.58 15.95 50.45
CA HIS A 271 -8.59 16.24 49.02
C HIS A 271 -9.01 17.69 48.71
N ALA A 272 -8.14 18.43 48.03
CA ALA A 272 -8.50 19.66 47.34
C ALA A 272 -8.81 19.34 45.87
N SER A 273 -9.99 19.77 45.43
CA SER A 273 -10.46 19.67 44.04
C SER A 273 -9.70 20.62 43.11
N PRO A 274 -9.50 20.26 41.85
CA PRO A 274 -8.87 21.16 40.87
C PRO A 274 -9.79 22.29 40.46
N PRO A 275 -9.25 23.46 40.06
CA PRO A 275 -10.04 24.65 39.68
C PRO A 275 -10.79 24.43 38.34
N PRO A 276 -11.93 25.08 38.12
CA PRO A 276 -12.70 24.99 36.89
C PRO A 276 -11.99 25.65 35.70
N GLY A 277 -12.06 25.01 34.55
CA GLY A 277 -11.53 25.54 33.29
C GLY A 277 -12.34 26.76 32.78
N PRO A 278 -11.75 27.54 31.86
CA PRO A 278 -12.38 28.75 31.34
C PRO A 278 -13.66 28.44 30.55
N ALA A 279 -14.64 29.35 30.67
CA ALA A 279 -15.94 29.27 30.02
C ALA A 279 -15.81 29.39 28.48
N PRO A 280 -16.72 28.74 27.71
CA PRO A 280 -16.71 28.85 26.24
C PRO A 280 -17.13 30.27 25.80
N GLU A 281 -16.44 30.76 24.74
CA GLU A 281 -16.75 32.03 24.09
C GLU A 281 -18.15 32.02 23.44
N PRO A 282 -18.89 33.13 23.48
CA PRO A 282 -20.18 33.23 22.81
C PRO A 282 -20.05 33.30 21.28
N PRO A 283 -21.06 32.83 20.53
CA PRO A 283 -21.03 32.83 19.07
C PRO A 283 -21.07 34.28 18.50
N PRO A 284 -20.47 34.50 17.30
CA PRO A 284 -20.41 35.79 16.65
C PRO A 284 -21.81 36.28 16.24
N GLN A 285 -22.07 37.57 16.46
CA GLN A 285 -23.32 38.26 16.10
C GLN A 285 -23.40 38.49 14.58
N PRO A 286 -24.60 38.40 13.98
CA PRO A 286 -24.79 38.70 12.55
C PRO A 286 -24.62 40.22 12.30
N PRO A 287 -24.21 40.61 11.06
CA PRO A 287 -24.05 42.02 10.71
C PRO A 287 -25.39 42.75 10.67
N PRO A 288 -25.38 44.07 10.95
CA PRO A 288 -26.59 44.89 10.93
C PRO A 288 -27.16 45.12 9.53
N PRO A 289 -28.44 45.50 9.41
CA PRO A 289 -29.19 45.57 8.14
C PRO A 289 -28.67 46.64 7.17
#